data_3f72c83e970b1c2c001cac9749db8bd4
#
_entry.id   3f72c83e970b1c2c001cac9749db8bd4
#
_cell.length_a   1.000
_cell.length_b   1.000
_cell.length_c   1.000
_cell.angle_alpha   90.00
_cell.angle_beta   90.00
_cell.angle_gamma   90.00
#
_symmetry.space_group_name_H-M   'P 1'
#
loop_
_entity.id
_entity.type
_entity.pdbx_description
1 polymer ?
#
loop_
_entity_poly.entity_id
_entity_poly.type
_entity_poly.pdbx_seq_one_letter_code
_entity_poly.pdbx_strand_id
1 'polypeptide(L)'
;MKRYPWFFLLLCFGCGHPKTPAVSISLINNNQSIRFKGLDPAIMGEVSRNASPAVWESLIPVYRMPADTDLKDYQPIQHGKYQVKESVIEFTPDTPFTKGHTYFMRYYQFEGGTSPWDFIGRKKRLGSIKYEDLVFRD
;
A
#
# COMPACT_ATOMS: atom_id res chain seq x y z
N MET A 1 -56.49 -37.12 5.07
CA MET A 1 -55.17 -37.14 4.38
C MET A 1 -54.65 -35.73 4.31
N LYS A 2 -53.76 -35.34 5.23
CA LYS A 2 -53.18 -34.00 5.29
C LYS A 2 -51.80 -34.06 4.64
N ARG A 3 -51.65 -33.41 3.48
CA ARG A 3 -50.40 -33.23 2.77
C ARG A 3 -49.72 -31.99 3.36
N TYR A 4 -48.58 -32.17 4.03
CA TYR A 4 -47.71 -31.08 4.47
C TYR A 4 -46.74 -30.73 3.31
N PRO A 5 -46.68 -29.49 2.82
CA PRO A 5 -45.62 -29.07 1.94
C PRO A 5 -44.37 -28.79 2.78
N TRP A 6 -43.34 -29.56 2.53
CA TRP A 6 -42.02 -29.37 3.11
C TRP A 6 -41.37 -28.10 2.51
N PHE A 7 -41.37 -27.08 3.33
CA PHE A 7 -40.72 -25.80 2.99
C PHE A 7 -39.21 -26.01 3.11
N PHE A 8 -38.55 -26.21 1.97
CA PHE A 8 -37.10 -26.30 1.89
C PHE A 8 -36.54 -24.86 2.02
N LEU A 9 -36.11 -24.50 3.22
CA LEU A 9 -35.45 -23.23 3.52
C LEU A 9 -34.01 -23.37 3.06
N LEU A 10 -33.71 -22.92 1.82
CA LEU A 10 -32.34 -22.73 1.29
C LEU A 10 -31.69 -21.58 2.04
N LEU A 11 -30.93 -21.91 3.08
CA LEU A 11 -29.97 -21.00 3.72
C LEU A 11 -28.82 -20.79 2.75
N CYS A 12 -28.89 -19.73 1.97
CA CYS A 12 -27.76 -19.22 1.24
C CYS A 12 -26.75 -18.64 2.25
N PHE A 13 -25.78 -19.46 2.66
CA PHE A 13 -24.58 -18.97 3.33
C PHE A 13 -23.82 -18.13 2.30
N GLY A 14 -24.03 -16.81 2.34
CA GLY A 14 -23.20 -15.87 1.63
C GLY A 14 -21.78 -15.94 2.19
N CYS A 15 -20.87 -16.59 1.49
CA CYS A 15 -19.44 -16.47 1.74
C CYS A 15 -19.03 -15.01 1.47
N GLY A 16 -19.10 -14.18 2.50
CA GLY A 16 -18.45 -12.88 2.47
C GLY A 16 -16.95 -13.10 2.40
N HIS A 17 -16.32 -12.84 1.25
CA HIS A 17 -14.88 -12.78 1.16
C HIS A 17 -14.41 -11.66 2.09
N PRO A 18 -13.43 -11.89 3.00
CA PRO A 18 -12.87 -10.81 3.78
C PRO A 18 -12.29 -9.79 2.82
N LYS A 19 -12.89 -8.61 2.78
CA LYS A 19 -12.32 -7.48 2.04
C LYS A 19 -10.98 -7.16 2.68
N THR A 20 -9.90 -7.27 1.94
CA THR A 20 -8.58 -6.77 2.34
C THR A 20 -8.77 -5.32 2.78
N PRO A 21 -8.31 -4.92 3.98
CA PRO A 21 -8.47 -3.55 4.41
C PRO A 21 -7.84 -2.63 3.37
N ALA A 22 -8.60 -1.64 2.91
CA ALA A 22 -8.09 -0.68 1.95
C ALA A 22 -6.93 0.10 2.60
N VAL A 23 -5.82 0.19 1.89
CA VAL A 23 -4.69 1.02 2.33
C VAL A 23 -5.14 2.47 2.33
N SER A 24 -4.91 3.17 3.42
CA SER A 24 -5.23 4.58 3.56
C SER A 24 -4.00 5.40 3.88
N ILE A 25 -3.97 6.62 3.34
CA ILE A 25 -2.91 7.60 3.54
C ILE A 25 -3.47 8.84 4.20
N SER A 26 -2.73 9.44 5.12
CA SER A 26 -3.10 10.69 5.77
C SER A 26 -1.86 11.55 6.03
N LEU A 27 -2.01 12.86 5.87
CA LEU A 27 -1.01 13.85 6.25
C LEU A 27 -0.99 14.03 7.76
N ILE A 28 0.19 14.17 8.33
CA ILE A 28 0.43 14.40 9.76
C ILE A 28 1.56 15.44 9.95
N ASN A 29 1.77 15.89 11.18
CA ASN A 29 2.85 16.83 11.52
C ASN A 29 2.82 18.10 10.68
N ASN A 30 1.67 18.79 10.60
CA ASN A 30 1.48 19.99 9.76
C ASN A 30 1.84 19.73 8.28
N ASN A 31 1.37 18.59 7.76
CA ASN A 31 1.61 18.15 6.38
C ASN A 31 3.08 17.86 6.02
N GLN A 32 3.94 17.71 6.99
CA GLN A 32 5.36 17.39 6.75
C GLN A 32 5.66 15.89 6.70
N SER A 33 4.71 15.07 7.05
CA SER A 33 4.82 13.61 7.07
C SER A 33 3.53 12.97 6.62
N ILE A 34 3.62 11.73 6.16
CA ILE A 34 2.45 10.92 5.80
C ILE A 34 2.40 9.65 6.64
N ARG A 35 1.20 9.18 6.90
CA ARG A 35 0.91 7.97 7.64
C ARG A 35 0.12 7.00 6.77
N PHE A 36 0.58 5.77 6.73
CA PHE A 36 -0.07 4.68 6.01
C PHE A 36 -0.69 3.68 6.97
N LYS A 37 -1.92 3.26 6.70
CA LYS A 37 -2.64 2.20 7.44
C LYS A 37 -3.16 1.15 6.46
N GLY A 38 -3.33 -0.07 6.96
CA GLY A 38 -3.93 -1.16 6.19
C GLY A 38 -2.98 -1.85 5.22
N LEU A 39 -1.65 -1.68 5.38
CA LEU A 39 -0.66 -2.40 4.60
C LEU A 39 -0.71 -3.91 4.90
N ASP A 40 -0.30 -4.70 3.91
CA ASP A 40 -0.22 -6.14 4.03
C ASP A 40 0.63 -6.55 5.23
N PRO A 41 0.15 -7.46 6.12
CA PRO A 41 0.91 -7.95 7.26
C PRO A 41 2.26 -8.57 6.88
N ALA A 42 2.37 -9.18 5.69
CA ALA A 42 3.63 -9.72 5.19
C ALA A 42 4.66 -8.60 4.96
N ILE A 43 4.25 -7.49 4.34
CA ILE A 43 5.10 -6.31 4.16
C ILE A 43 5.51 -5.76 5.52
N MET A 44 4.55 -5.59 6.43
CA MET A 44 4.81 -5.08 7.78
C MET A 44 5.82 -5.96 8.53
N GLY A 45 5.68 -7.28 8.47
CA GLY A 45 6.58 -8.23 9.11
C GLY A 45 8.00 -8.19 8.54
N GLU A 46 8.14 -8.13 7.23
CA GLU A 46 9.44 -8.08 6.56
C GLU A 46 10.17 -6.77 6.83
N VAL A 47 9.46 -5.68 6.79
CA VAL A 47 10.04 -4.35 6.97
C VAL A 47 10.43 -4.09 8.41
N SER A 48 9.68 -4.63 9.39
CA SER A 48 10.03 -4.55 10.81
C SER A 48 11.36 -5.23 11.14
N ARG A 49 11.76 -6.24 10.34
CA ARG A 49 12.98 -7.01 10.57
C ARG A 49 14.24 -6.38 9.97
N ASN A 50 14.09 -5.64 8.88
CA ASN A 50 15.22 -5.14 8.09
C ASN A 50 15.00 -3.70 7.63
N ALA A 51 14.96 -2.81 8.57
CA ALA A 51 14.63 -1.40 8.36
C ALA A 51 15.75 -0.58 7.69
N SER A 52 16.37 -1.06 6.60
CA SER A 52 17.19 -0.15 5.80
C SER A 52 16.30 0.77 4.97
N PRO A 53 16.63 2.06 4.85
CA PRO A 53 15.86 3.02 4.03
C PRO A 53 15.63 2.53 2.59
N ALA A 54 16.61 1.87 1.99
CA ALA A 54 16.52 1.34 0.63
C ALA A 54 15.45 0.27 0.46
N VAL A 55 15.23 -0.56 1.48
CA VAL A 55 14.16 -1.57 1.48
C VAL A 55 12.80 -0.90 1.51
N TRP A 56 12.62 0.08 2.38
CA TRP A 56 11.39 0.85 2.46
C TRP A 56 11.05 1.57 1.16
N GLU A 57 12.02 2.28 0.59
CA GLU A 57 11.87 2.99 -0.69
C GLU A 57 11.54 2.04 -1.85
N SER A 58 11.95 0.77 -1.77
CA SER A 58 11.60 -0.23 -2.76
C SER A 58 10.18 -0.77 -2.61
N LEU A 59 9.66 -0.88 -1.38
CA LEU A 59 8.38 -1.49 -1.08
C LEU A 59 7.20 -0.51 -1.15
N ILE A 60 7.41 0.69 -0.65
CA ILE A 60 6.38 1.75 -0.57
C ILE A 60 6.98 3.11 -0.95
N PRO A 61 7.49 3.25 -2.19
CA PRO A 61 8.09 4.49 -2.64
C PRO A 61 7.07 5.63 -2.72
N VAL A 62 7.53 6.82 -2.40
CA VAL A 62 6.76 8.06 -2.52
C VAL A 62 7.32 8.90 -3.67
N TYR A 63 6.45 9.46 -4.48
CA TYR A 63 6.80 10.25 -5.66
C TYR A 63 6.02 11.56 -5.69
N ARG A 64 6.59 12.57 -6.34
CA ARG A 64 5.86 13.77 -6.72
C ARG A 64 5.07 13.51 -8.00
N MET A 65 3.81 13.94 -8.04
CA MET A 65 3.00 13.86 -9.25
C MET A 65 3.52 14.87 -10.29
N PRO A 66 3.88 14.43 -11.50
CA PRO A 66 4.26 15.34 -12.57
C PRO A 66 3.04 16.08 -13.13
N ALA A 67 3.27 17.19 -13.81
CA ALA A 67 2.21 17.91 -14.53
C ALA A 67 1.64 17.06 -15.68
N ASP A 68 2.52 16.33 -16.37
CA ASP A 68 2.14 15.34 -17.37
C ASP A 68 2.08 13.96 -16.73
N THR A 69 0.88 13.39 -16.62
CA THR A 69 0.65 12.10 -15.98
C THR A 69 1.26 10.91 -16.72
N ASP A 70 1.57 11.05 -18.01
CA ASP A 70 2.27 10.02 -18.78
C ASP A 70 3.71 9.83 -18.30
N LEU A 71 4.27 10.82 -17.61
CA LEU A 71 5.59 10.77 -17.01
C LEU A 71 5.61 10.24 -15.56
N LYS A 72 4.48 9.77 -15.07
CA LYS A 72 4.32 9.32 -13.67
C LYS A 72 5.31 8.22 -13.27
N ASP A 73 5.55 7.25 -14.16
CA ASP A 73 6.43 6.11 -13.88
C ASP A 73 7.93 6.44 -13.95
N TYR A 74 8.28 7.63 -14.40
CA TYR A 74 9.66 8.10 -14.54
C TYR A 74 10.09 9.10 -13.47
N GLN A 75 9.26 9.28 -12.43
CA GLN A 75 9.56 10.24 -11.38
C GLN A 75 10.63 9.71 -10.42
N PRO A 76 11.53 10.59 -9.93
CA PRO A 76 12.45 10.21 -8.87
C PRO A 76 11.72 9.96 -7.55
N ILE A 77 12.23 9.00 -6.78
CA ILE A 77 11.72 8.69 -5.44
C ILE A 77 11.99 9.87 -4.51
N GLN A 78 11.02 10.19 -3.65
CA GLN A 78 11.22 11.10 -2.53
C GLN A 78 11.96 10.33 -1.42
N HIS A 79 13.22 10.68 -1.18
CA HIS A 79 13.99 10.10 -0.09
C HIS A 79 13.49 10.58 1.26
N GLY A 80 13.59 9.74 2.28
CA GLY A 80 13.13 10.10 3.61
C GLY A 80 13.26 8.97 4.63
N LYS A 81 12.68 9.21 5.79
CA LYS A 81 12.72 8.29 6.93
C LYS A 81 11.39 7.61 7.11
N TYR A 82 11.43 6.29 7.26
CA TYR A 82 10.27 5.47 7.58
C TYR A 82 10.34 5.04 9.04
N GLN A 83 9.21 5.07 9.73
CA GLN A 83 9.08 4.60 11.11
C GLN A 83 7.85 3.71 11.22
N VAL A 84 8.01 2.55 11.84
CA VAL A 84 6.90 1.67 12.18
C VAL A 84 6.45 1.97 13.59
N LYS A 85 5.18 2.32 13.75
CA LYS A 85 4.53 2.55 15.06
C LYS A 85 3.30 1.66 15.13
N GLU A 86 3.36 0.62 15.97
CA GLU A 86 2.29 -0.38 16.08
C GLU A 86 1.99 -1.04 14.71
N SER A 87 0.84 -0.77 14.11
CA SER A 87 0.46 -1.29 12.78
C SER A 87 0.41 -0.19 11.71
N VAL A 88 1.14 0.89 11.93
CA VAL A 88 1.14 2.09 11.08
C VAL A 88 2.57 2.42 10.67
N ILE A 89 2.74 2.84 9.43
CA ILE A 89 4.01 3.36 8.93
C ILE A 89 3.90 4.88 8.79
N GLU A 90 4.90 5.58 9.28
CA GLU A 90 5.06 7.02 9.07
C GLU A 90 6.27 7.27 8.19
N PHE A 91 6.10 8.09 7.16
CA PHE A 91 7.16 8.55 6.28
C PHE A 91 7.34 10.05 6.42
N THR A 92 8.57 10.47 6.64
CA THR A 92 8.96 11.88 6.67
C THR A 92 10.01 12.10 5.59
N PRO A 93 9.70 12.89 4.54
CA PRO A 93 10.65 13.15 3.47
C PRO A 93 11.82 14.00 3.94
N ASP A 94 13.00 13.80 3.37
CA ASP A 94 14.19 14.62 3.63
C ASP A 94 14.00 16.05 3.12
N THR A 95 13.29 16.20 2.00
CA THR A 95 12.84 17.49 1.47
C THR A 95 11.35 17.64 1.75
N PRO A 96 10.92 18.65 2.52
CA PRO A 96 9.51 18.85 2.86
C PRO A 96 8.60 18.87 1.63
N PHE A 97 7.39 18.39 1.79
CA PHE A 97 6.37 18.50 0.75
C PHE A 97 6.12 19.96 0.41
N THR A 98 5.92 20.24 -0.85
CA THR A 98 5.65 21.60 -1.34
C THR A 98 4.16 21.85 -1.33
N LYS A 99 3.72 22.89 -0.64
CA LYS A 99 2.32 23.29 -0.54
C LYS A 99 1.66 23.40 -1.91
N GLY A 100 0.45 22.85 -2.02
CA GLY A 100 -0.33 22.85 -3.25
C GLY A 100 0.10 21.82 -4.30
N HIS A 101 1.15 21.02 -4.02
CA HIS A 101 1.61 19.97 -4.93
C HIS A 101 0.96 18.63 -4.57
N THR A 102 0.79 17.82 -5.58
CA THR A 102 0.27 16.46 -5.46
C THR A 102 1.41 15.46 -5.45
N TYR A 103 1.28 14.45 -4.62
CA TYR A 103 2.22 13.34 -4.47
C TYR A 103 1.46 12.04 -4.55
N PHE A 104 2.15 10.95 -4.76
CA PHE A 104 1.56 9.62 -4.68
C PHE A 104 2.55 8.63 -4.04
N MET A 105 1.99 7.67 -3.33
CA MET A 105 2.70 6.53 -2.80
C MET A 105 2.29 5.30 -3.60
N ARG A 106 3.25 4.54 -4.08
CA ARG A 106 3.01 3.28 -4.77
C ARG A 106 3.03 2.13 -3.79
N TYR A 107 1.93 1.39 -3.74
CA TYR A 107 1.78 0.22 -2.91
C TYR A 107 1.77 -1.04 -3.76
N TYR A 108 2.76 -1.90 -3.58
CA TYR A 108 2.85 -3.17 -4.30
C TYR A 108 2.05 -4.25 -3.58
N GLN A 109 1.23 -4.99 -4.34
CA GLN A 109 0.42 -6.09 -3.84
C GLN A 109 1.12 -7.41 -4.11
N PHE A 110 1.54 -8.10 -3.05
CA PHE A 110 2.22 -9.39 -3.13
C PHE A 110 1.21 -10.51 -2.99
N GLU A 111 0.72 -11.04 -4.12
CA GLU A 111 -0.23 -12.15 -4.17
C GLU A 111 0.47 -13.46 -4.56
N GLY A 112 -0.07 -14.60 -4.09
CA GLY A 112 0.27 -15.91 -4.61
C GLY A 112 1.69 -16.40 -4.31
N GLY A 113 2.21 -16.15 -3.12
CA GLY A 113 3.53 -16.65 -2.69
C GLY A 113 4.72 -15.84 -3.23
N THR A 114 4.47 -14.66 -3.78
CA THR A 114 5.53 -13.72 -4.13
C THR A 114 5.99 -13.00 -2.86
N SER A 115 7.28 -13.12 -2.54
CA SER A 115 7.89 -12.43 -1.41
C SER A 115 8.31 -11.01 -1.79
N PRO A 116 8.20 -10.03 -0.87
CA PRO A 116 8.84 -8.73 -1.03
C PRO A 116 10.33 -8.81 -1.39
N TRP A 117 11.02 -9.84 -0.90
CA TRP A 117 12.44 -10.08 -1.18
C TRP A 117 12.73 -10.47 -2.63
N ASP A 118 11.80 -11.16 -3.31
CA ASP A 118 11.93 -11.48 -4.73
C ASP A 118 11.92 -10.22 -5.59
N PHE A 119 11.23 -9.19 -5.12
CA PHE A 119 11.18 -7.88 -5.75
C PHE A 119 12.45 -7.06 -5.47
N ILE A 120 12.87 -6.97 -4.21
CA ILE A 120 14.08 -6.24 -3.79
C ILE A 120 15.32 -6.88 -4.41
N GLY A 121 15.39 -8.22 -4.45
CA GLY A 121 16.47 -8.99 -5.06
C GLY A 121 16.48 -8.98 -6.59
N ARG A 122 15.59 -8.21 -7.24
CA ARG A 122 15.44 -8.15 -8.71
C ARG A 122 15.19 -9.50 -9.40
N LYS A 123 14.69 -10.48 -8.67
CA LYS A 123 14.36 -11.80 -9.22
C LYS A 123 13.10 -11.79 -10.09
N LYS A 124 12.23 -10.79 -9.91
CA LYS A 124 11.04 -10.58 -10.74
C LYS A 124 11.06 -9.20 -11.40
N ARG A 125 10.56 -9.11 -12.63
CA ARG A 125 10.42 -7.84 -13.35
C ARG A 125 9.31 -7.00 -12.70
N LEU A 126 9.54 -5.70 -12.54
CA LEU A 126 8.60 -4.71 -11.99
C LEU A 126 7.20 -4.77 -12.63
N GLY A 127 7.10 -5.07 -13.93
CA GLY A 127 5.82 -5.11 -14.64
C GLY A 127 4.93 -6.32 -14.35
N SER A 128 5.37 -7.27 -13.50
CA SER A 128 4.59 -8.47 -13.14
C SER A 128 3.88 -8.38 -11.79
N ILE A 129 4.13 -7.32 -11.02
CA ILE A 129 3.56 -7.14 -9.69
C ILE A 129 2.47 -6.06 -9.79
N LYS A 130 1.29 -6.39 -9.31
CA LYS A 130 0.19 -5.42 -9.22
C LYS A 130 0.56 -4.34 -8.20
N TYR A 131 0.21 -3.11 -8.50
CA TYR A 131 0.38 -1.99 -7.60
C TYR A 131 -0.84 -1.09 -7.62
N GLU A 132 -0.98 -0.33 -6.56
CA GLU A 132 -1.96 0.74 -6.42
C GLU A 132 -1.26 2.03 -6.03
N ASP A 133 -1.64 3.13 -6.66
CA ASP A 133 -1.10 4.44 -6.35
C ASP A 133 -2.09 5.23 -5.49
N LEU A 134 -1.69 5.53 -4.26
CA LEU A 134 -2.45 6.35 -3.34
C LEU A 134 -2.00 7.80 -3.46
N VAL A 135 -2.91 8.66 -3.89
CA VAL A 135 -2.64 10.08 -4.16
C VAL A 135 -2.98 10.93 -2.94
N PHE A 136 -2.12 11.87 -2.62
CA PHE A 136 -2.37 12.88 -1.59
C PHE A 136 -1.86 14.26 -2.03
N ARG A 137 -2.37 15.29 -1.42
CA ARG A 137 -2.01 16.69 -1.72
C ARG A 137 -1.68 17.40 -0.41
N ASP A 138 -0.56 18.13 -0.42
CA ASP A 138 -0.20 19.03 0.66
C ASP A 138 -0.97 20.35 0.55
#